data_c25bd0ef4c7489b643b70e3b86659e11
#
_entry.id   c25bd0ef4c7489b643b70e3b86659e11
#
_cell.length_a   1.000
_cell.length_b   1.000
_cell.length_c   1.000
_cell.angle_alpha   90.00
_cell.angle_beta   90.00
_cell.angle_gamma   90.00
#
_symmetry.space_group_name_H-M   'P 1'
#
loop_
_entity.id
_entity.type
_entity.pdbx_description
1 polymer ?
#
loop_
_entity_poly.entity_id
_entity_poly.type
_entity_poly.pdbx_seq_one_letter_code
_entity_poly.pdbx_strand_id
1 'polypeptide(L)'
;MFLLRRLLQEVFSSDQVFYPQQDWTQPESEFFIETLITTDKAPNQAGARLLGLKGSQEHDVISAMKSAKLLLVLGNPFTSEQSLLDSAGTTELMVHVASRQSEWTDRADAIFPGQNHAEKEGSFLNKQEHWQRFWPALRPSRHVRPEWQILSELLHMGTATPVQQTPQFSQIFQQMTSIEHKLFGNLALEKLGESGMPLADLRQQPDTLARTA
;
A
#
# COMPACT_ATOMS: atom_id res chain seq x y z
N MET A 1 -1.76 1.50 -0.41
CA MET A 1 -1.17 2.77 0.05
C MET A 1 -2.14 3.95 -0.04
N PHE A 2 -2.72 4.28 -1.21
CA PHE A 2 -3.68 5.38 -1.38
C PHE A 2 -4.86 5.32 -0.39
N LEU A 3 -5.58 4.20 -0.34
CA LEU A 3 -6.71 4.02 0.59
C LEU A 3 -6.30 4.05 2.06
N LEU A 4 -5.12 3.52 2.40
CA LEU A 4 -4.61 3.60 3.76
C LEU A 4 -4.39 5.05 4.20
N ARG A 5 -3.75 5.87 3.35
CA ARG A 5 -3.57 7.29 3.62
C ARG A 5 -4.91 8.00 3.82
N ARG A 6 -5.89 7.76 2.93
CA ARG A 6 -7.22 8.33 3.06
C ARG A 6 -7.93 7.89 4.33
N LEU A 7 -7.90 6.60 4.66
CA LEU A 7 -8.51 6.07 5.88
C LEU A 7 -7.95 6.79 7.12
N LEU A 8 -6.63 6.94 7.20
CA LEU A 8 -6.01 7.61 8.32
C LEU A 8 -6.36 9.10 8.39
N GLN A 9 -6.34 9.80 7.27
CA GLN A 9 -6.64 11.23 7.22
C GLN A 9 -8.12 11.54 7.45
N GLU A 10 -9.01 10.82 6.76
CA GLU A 10 -10.45 11.13 6.74
C GLU A 10 -11.20 10.59 7.96
N VAL A 11 -10.76 9.45 8.53
CA VAL A 11 -11.43 8.81 9.66
C VAL A 11 -10.72 9.10 10.98
N PHE A 12 -9.39 9.04 11.00
CA PHE A 12 -8.61 9.15 12.24
C PHE A 12 -7.88 10.48 12.40
N SER A 13 -7.97 11.39 11.43
CA SER A 13 -7.26 12.68 11.44
C SER A 13 -5.76 12.52 11.70
N SER A 14 -5.16 11.46 11.15
CA SER A 14 -3.77 11.07 11.32
C SER A 14 -3.07 10.94 9.97
N ASP A 15 -1.79 11.20 9.93
CA ASP A 15 -0.90 11.00 8.80
C ASP A 15 0.20 9.95 9.07
N GLN A 16 0.14 9.29 10.22
CA GLN A 16 1.17 8.37 10.67
C GLN A 16 1.07 7.03 9.92
N VAL A 17 1.76 6.95 8.79
CA VAL A 17 1.95 5.73 8.01
C VAL A 17 3.41 5.34 8.00
N PHE A 18 3.69 4.13 8.42
CA PHE A 18 5.02 3.57 8.48
C PHE A 18 5.12 2.38 7.52
N TYR A 19 6.21 2.31 6.77
CA TYR A 19 6.57 1.11 6.03
C TYR A 19 8.07 0.87 6.14
N PRO A 20 8.52 -0.41 6.20
CA PRO A 20 9.92 -0.71 6.41
C PRO A 20 10.77 -0.16 5.28
N GLN A 21 11.79 0.61 5.64
CA GLN A 21 12.89 0.95 4.76
C GLN A 21 14.04 0.00 5.10
N GLN A 22 14.25 -0.98 4.25
CA GLN A 22 15.41 -1.86 4.37
C GLN A 22 16.56 -1.26 3.57
N ASP A 23 17.51 -0.69 4.27
CA ASP A 23 18.79 -0.30 3.67
C ASP A 23 19.65 -1.55 3.54
N TRP A 24 19.73 -2.05 2.32
CA TRP A 24 20.60 -3.17 2.02
C TRP A 24 21.99 -2.65 1.67
N THR A 25 22.97 -2.94 2.52
CA THR A 25 24.38 -2.70 2.21
C THR A 25 24.82 -3.68 1.13
N GLN A 26 25.35 -3.14 0.05
CA GLN A 26 25.88 -3.91 -1.06
C GLN A 26 26.97 -4.86 -0.53
N PRO A 27 26.88 -6.18 -0.80
CA PRO A 27 28.02 -7.05 -0.50
C PRO A 27 29.21 -6.60 -1.35
N GLU A 28 30.37 -6.50 -0.75
CA GLU A 28 31.65 -6.33 -1.45
C GLU A 28 31.95 -7.60 -2.24
N SER A 29 31.41 -7.75 -3.45
CA SER A 29 31.70 -8.87 -4.31
C SER A 29 32.01 -8.39 -5.73
N GLU A 30 33.04 -8.94 -6.32
CA GLU A 30 33.46 -8.66 -7.71
C GLU A 30 32.39 -9.06 -8.76
N PHE A 31 31.39 -9.85 -8.37
CA PHE A 31 30.29 -10.32 -9.23
C PHE A 31 28.98 -9.52 -9.05
N PHE A 32 29.04 -8.34 -8.48
CA PHE A 32 27.86 -7.53 -8.29
C PHE A 32 27.40 -6.91 -9.60
N ILE A 33 26.21 -7.29 -10.06
CA ILE A 33 25.58 -6.71 -11.24
C ILE A 33 24.57 -5.64 -10.77
N GLU A 34 24.98 -4.36 -10.79
CA GLU A 34 24.18 -3.22 -10.36
C GLU A 34 22.81 -3.13 -11.04
N THR A 35 22.71 -3.62 -12.29
CA THR A 35 21.44 -3.64 -13.04
C THR A 35 20.45 -4.66 -12.53
N LEU A 36 20.89 -5.74 -11.88
CA LEU A 36 20.05 -6.81 -11.38
C LEU A 36 19.78 -6.72 -9.88
N ILE A 37 20.67 -6.09 -9.12
CA ILE A 37 20.55 -5.97 -7.67
C ILE A 37 20.35 -4.49 -7.32
N THR A 38 19.32 -4.21 -6.57
CA THR A 38 18.99 -2.87 -6.10
C THR A 38 19.02 -2.81 -4.58
N THR A 39 19.37 -1.66 -4.02
CA THR A 39 19.24 -1.38 -2.60
C THR A 39 17.78 -1.27 -2.17
N ASP A 40 16.88 -0.94 -3.09
CA ASP A 40 15.43 -0.92 -2.84
C ASP A 40 14.89 -2.36 -2.89
N LYS A 41 14.61 -2.93 -1.71
CA LYS A 41 14.05 -4.27 -1.54
C LYS A 41 12.55 -4.26 -1.22
N ALA A 42 11.98 -3.09 -0.98
CA ALA A 42 10.56 -2.97 -0.67
C ALA A 42 9.73 -2.85 -1.97
N PRO A 43 8.81 -3.77 -2.25
CA PRO A 43 7.94 -3.68 -3.40
C PRO A 43 7.14 -2.37 -3.40
N ASN A 44 7.08 -1.70 -4.56
CA ASN A 44 6.31 -0.47 -4.75
C ASN A 44 6.76 0.73 -3.88
N GLN A 45 8.01 0.77 -3.46
CA GLN A 45 8.55 1.90 -2.68
C GLN A 45 8.45 3.22 -3.47
N ALA A 46 8.70 3.18 -4.79
CA ALA A 46 8.54 4.34 -5.66
C ALA A 46 7.09 4.86 -5.65
N GLY A 47 6.10 3.97 -5.71
CA GLY A 47 4.69 4.34 -5.61
C GLY A 47 4.31 4.92 -4.24
N ALA A 48 4.88 4.40 -3.16
CA ALA A 48 4.68 4.94 -1.82
C ALA A 48 5.23 6.37 -1.70
N ARG A 49 6.44 6.61 -2.19
CA ARG A 49 7.06 7.96 -2.21
C ARG A 49 6.26 8.96 -3.02
N LEU A 50 5.73 8.57 -4.18
CA LEU A 50 4.86 9.44 -4.99
C LEU A 50 3.60 9.85 -4.25
N LEU A 51 3.04 8.96 -3.44
CA LEU A 51 1.89 9.27 -2.59
C LEU A 51 2.29 10.03 -1.31
N GLY A 52 3.53 10.52 -1.20
CA GLY A 52 4.00 11.29 -0.06
C GLY A 52 4.31 10.48 1.19
N LEU A 53 4.33 9.14 1.09
CA LEU A 53 4.71 8.28 2.20
C LEU A 53 6.23 8.16 2.28
N LYS A 54 6.77 8.18 3.50
CA LYS A 54 8.20 8.04 3.76
C LYS A 54 8.49 6.68 4.37
N GLY A 55 9.59 6.06 3.94
CA GLY A 55 10.12 4.87 4.60
C GLY A 55 10.51 5.19 6.05
N SER A 56 10.38 4.21 6.93
CA SER A 56 10.55 4.38 8.36
C SER A 56 11.58 3.41 8.90
N GLN A 57 12.40 3.90 9.80
CA GLN A 57 13.28 3.07 10.60
C GLN A 57 12.50 2.47 11.78
N GLU A 58 12.96 1.34 12.29
CA GLU A 58 12.30 0.64 13.40
C GLU A 58 12.06 1.53 14.62
N HIS A 59 13.06 2.33 15.01
CA HIS A 59 12.96 3.18 16.19
C HIS A 59 11.86 4.26 16.08
N ASP A 60 11.57 4.76 14.85
CA ASP A 60 10.49 5.71 14.60
C ASP A 60 9.13 5.05 14.84
N VAL A 61 8.99 3.81 14.36
CA VAL A 61 7.77 3.02 14.54
C VAL A 61 7.53 2.70 16.01
N ILE A 62 8.55 2.23 16.73
CA ILE A 62 8.48 1.96 18.16
C ILE A 62 8.09 3.22 18.94
N SER A 63 8.68 4.37 18.59
CA SER A 63 8.37 5.64 19.25
C SER A 63 6.90 6.03 19.06
N ALA A 64 6.37 5.86 17.83
CA ALA A 64 4.97 6.15 17.52
C ALA A 64 4.00 5.18 18.22
N MET A 65 4.33 3.90 18.30
CA MET A 65 3.52 2.88 18.96
C MET A 65 3.27 3.17 20.45
N LYS A 66 4.22 3.78 21.14
CA LYS A 66 4.10 4.12 22.60
C LYS A 66 2.92 5.04 22.91
N SER A 67 2.48 5.83 21.95
CA SER A 67 1.34 6.75 22.10
C SER A 67 0.12 6.38 21.27
N ALA A 68 0.23 5.32 20.47
CA ALA A 68 -0.84 4.88 19.58
C ALA A 68 -1.94 4.16 20.37
N LYS A 69 -3.20 4.55 20.14
CA LYS A 69 -4.36 3.83 20.66
C LYS A 69 -4.80 2.72 19.70
N LEU A 70 -4.66 2.95 18.41
CA LEU A 70 -4.98 1.99 17.35
C LEU A 70 -3.75 1.73 16.50
N LEU A 71 -3.44 0.46 16.30
CA LEU A 71 -2.44 -0.02 15.36
C LEU A 71 -3.10 -0.84 14.25
N LEU A 72 -3.02 -0.37 13.01
CA LEU A 72 -3.46 -1.11 11.84
C LEU A 72 -2.23 -1.66 11.10
N VAL A 73 -2.06 -2.97 11.14
CA VAL A 73 -0.94 -3.68 10.50
C VAL A 73 -1.39 -4.30 9.19
N LEU A 74 -0.68 -4.02 8.10
CA LEU A 74 -0.94 -4.60 6.78
C LEU A 74 0.20 -5.54 6.38
N GLY A 75 -0.11 -6.81 6.21
CA GLY A 75 0.88 -7.84 5.92
C GLY A 75 1.79 -8.15 7.11
N ASN A 76 3.04 -8.49 6.84
CA ASN A 76 4.04 -8.77 7.85
C ASN A 76 5.21 -7.79 7.73
N PRO A 77 5.03 -6.54 8.14
CA PRO A 77 6.10 -5.56 8.13
C PRO A 77 7.13 -5.90 9.21
N PHE A 78 8.39 -5.60 8.98
CA PHE A 78 9.47 -5.74 9.98
C PHE A 78 9.54 -7.13 10.63
N THR A 79 9.57 -8.19 9.82
CA THR A 79 9.37 -9.59 10.24
C THR A 79 10.38 -10.18 11.22
N SER A 80 11.43 -9.47 11.58
CA SER A 80 12.53 -10.00 12.43
C SER A 80 12.74 -9.23 13.74
N GLU A 81 11.89 -8.28 14.06
CA GLU A 81 12.17 -7.33 15.14
C GLU A 81 11.24 -7.57 16.34
N GLN A 82 11.73 -8.34 17.32
CA GLN A 82 10.99 -8.64 18.56
C GLN A 82 10.58 -7.38 19.33
N SER A 83 11.42 -6.33 19.30
CA SER A 83 11.16 -5.03 19.91
C SER A 83 9.92 -4.33 19.39
N LEU A 84 9.63 -4.45 18.08
CA LEU A 84 8.40 -3.94 17.48
C LEU A 84 7.17 -4.72 17.96
N LEU A 85 7.27 -6.03 17.98
CA LEU A 85 6.18 -6.89 18.46
C LEU A 85 5.86 -6.62 19.93
N ASP A 86 6.88 -6.43 20.76
CA ASP A 86 6.69 -6.11 22.17
C ASP A 86 6.07 -4.72 22.37
N SER A 87 6.48 -3.75 21.55
CA SER A 87 5.90 -2.41 21.55
C SER A 87 4.45 -2.39 21.07
N ALA A 88 4.11 -3.22 20.10
CA ALA A 88 2.73 -3.38 19.62
C ALA A 88 1.78 -3.87 20.72
N GLY A 89 2.25 -4.70 21.64
CA GLY A 89 1.46 -5.18 22.78
C GLY A 89 1.05 -4.11 23.78
N THR A 90 1.52 -2.86 23.64
CA THR A 90 1.13 -1.72 24.49
C THR A 90 -0.01 -0.90 23.90
N THR A 91 -0.46 -1.14 22.66
CA THR A 91 -1.57 -0.42 22.03
C THR A 91 -2.91 -0.90 22.57
N GLU A 92 -3.91 -0.01 22.61
CA GLU A 92 -5.26 -0.34 23.13
C GLU A 92 -6.02 -1.28 22.17
N LEU A 93 -5.80 -1.15 20.86
CA LEU A 93 -6.44 -1.96 19.84
C LEU A 93 -5.47 -2.22 18.67
N MET A 94 -5.26 -3.49 18.35
CA MET A 94 -4.45 -3.91 17.22
C MET A 94 -5.30 -4.67 16.20
N VAL A 95 -5.33 -4.14 14.97
CA VAL A 95 -6.02 -4.74 13.83
C VAL A 95 -4.99 -5.21 12.82
N HIS A 96 -5.06 -6.46 12.40
CA HIS A 96 -4.14 -7.04 11.42
C HIS A 96 -4.86 -7.50 10.16
N VAL A 97 -4.40 -7.02 9.01
CA VAL A 97 -4.83 -7.50 7.69
C VAL A 97 -3.73 -8.37 7.12
N ALA A 98 -3.93 -9.68 7.06
CA ALA A 98 -2.89 -10.63 6.72
C ALA A 98 -3.34 -11.74 5.78
N SER A 99 -2.46 -12.17 4.88
CA SER A 99 -2.68 -13.32 3.99
C SER A 99 -2.14 -14.63 4.56
N ARG A 100 -1.47 -14.59 5.70
CA ARG A 100 -0.92 -15.75 6.41
C ARG A 100 -0.78 -15.43 7.89
N GLN A 101 -0.77 -16.48 8.71
CA GLN A 101 -0.50 -16.37 10.13
C GLN A 101 0.96 -15.93 10.38
N SER A 102 1.16 -15.13 11.40
CA SER A 102 2.47 -14.63 11.85
C SER A 102 2.36 -14.19 13.31
N GLU A 103 3.47 -13.83 13.93
CA GLU A 103 3.50 -13.27 15.29
C GLU A 103 2.64 -12.01 15.44
N TRP A 104 2.48 -11.20 14.39
CA TRP A 104 1.55 -10.09 14.35
C TRP A 104 0.09 -10.57 14.47
N THR A 105 -0.25 -11.67 13.78
CA THR A 105 -1.58 -12.26 13.86
C THR A 105 -1.90 -12.76 15.26
N ASP A 106 -0.93 -13.37 15.92
CA ASP A 106 -1.10 -13.96 17.25
C ASP A 106 -1.33 -12.88 18.34
N ARG A 107 -0.95 -11.63 18.07
CA ARG A 107 -1.11 -10.48 18.98
C ARG A 107 -2.30 -9.59 18.65
N ALA A 108 -2.92 -9.76 17.50
CA ALA A 108 -3.99 -8.88 17.03
C ALA A 108 -5.30 -9.15 17.77
N ASP A 109 -6.01 -8.08 18.15
CA ASP A 109 -7.36 -8.14 18.71
C ASP A 109 -8.39 -8.47 17.64
N ALA A 110 -8.14 -8.03 16.40
CA ALA A 110 -8.99 -8.33 15.25
C ALA A 110 -8.15 -8.62 14.00
N ILE A 111 -8.60 -9.63 13.23
CA ILE A 111 -7.90 -10.09 12.04
C ILE A 111 -8.84 -10.04 10.84
N PHE A 112 -8.39 -9.38 9.77
CA PHE A 112 -9.03 -9.44 8.46
C PHE A 112 -8.21 -10.33 7.53
N PRO A 113 -8.74 -11.50 7.11
CA PRO A 113 -8.04 -12.38 6.18
C PRO A 113 -7.86 -11.71 4.82
N GLY A 114 -6.62 -11.41 4.47
CA GLY A 114 -6.21 -10.77 3.23
C GLY A 114 -5.86 -11.78 2.14
N GLN A 115 -5.99 -11.37 0.87
CA GLN A 115 -5.50 -12.13 -0.26
C GLN A 115 -3.98 -11.99 -0.41
N ASN A 116 -3.31 -13.06 -0.85
CA ASN A 116 -1.92 -12.94 -1.24
C ASN A 116 -1.78 -12.28 -2.63
N HIS A 117 -0.56 -11.96 -3.05
CA HIS A 117 -0.32 -11.25 -4.31
C HIS A 117 -0.78 -12.02 -5.56
N ALA A 118 -0.83 -13.35 -5.52
CA ALA A 118 -1.29 -14.18 -6.64
C ALA A 118 -2.83 -14.31 -6.73
N GLU A 119 -3.56 -13.88 -5.70
CA GLU A 119 -5.02 -14.00 -5.60
C GLU A 119 -5.76 -12.69 -5.89
N LYS A 120 -5.05 -11.58 -6.03
CA LYS A 120 -5.64 -10.24 -6.23
C LYS A 120 -5.08 -9.53 -7.42
N GLU A 121 -5.77 -8.49 -7.86
CA GLU A 121 -5.25 -7.52 -8.80
C GLU A 121 -4.70 -6.29 -8.09
N GLY A 122 -3.79 -5.59 -8.78
CA GLY A 122 -3.18 -4.40 -8.27
C GLY A 122 -2.30 -3.72 -9.30
N SER A 123 -1.58 -2.68 -8.86
CA SER A 123 -0.57 -2.04 -9.68
C SER A 123 0.66 -1.68 -8.85
N PHE A 124 1.82 -1.74 -9.51
CA PHE A 124 3.10 -1.35 -8.94
C PHE A 124 3.80 -0.32 -9.81
N LEU A 125 4.50 0.56 -9.16
CA LEU A 125 5.49 1.40 -9.80
C LEU A 125 6.88 0.85 -9.47
N ASN A 126 7.62 0.43 -10.50
CA ASN A 126 8.96 -0.10 -10.30
C ASN A 126 10.00 1.02 -10.08
N LYS A 127 11.27 0.64 -9.85
CA LYS A 127 12.35 1.61 -9.61
C LYS A 127 12.67 2.54 -10.79
N GLN A 128 12.29 2.14 -12.03
CA GLN A 128 12.42 2.97 -13.23
C GLN A 128 11.19 3.85 -13.48
N GLU A 129 10.32 3.99 -12.49
CA GLU A 129 9.05 4.71 -12.62
C GLU A 129 8.16 4.15 -13.75
N HIS A 130 8.26 2.84 -14.01
CA HIS A 130 7.36 2.14 -14.92
C HIS A 130 6.19 1.59 -14.14
N TRP A 131 4.97 2.01 -14.48
CA TRP A 131 3.74 1.63 -13.80
C TRP A 131 3.13 0.42 -14.48
N GLN A 132 2.96 -0.66 -13.73
CA GLN A 132 2.50 -1.95 -14.24
C GLN A 132 1.31 -2.44 -13.44
N ARG A 133 0.35 -3.05 -14.13
CA ARG A 133 -0.77 -3.78 -13.54
C ARG A 133 -0.40 -5.26 -13.40
N PHE A 134 -0.95 -5.91 -12.41
CA PHE A 134 -0.91 -7.37 -12.26
C PHE A 134 -2.32 -7.90 -11.99
N TRP A 135 -2.56 -9.14 -12.39
CA TRP A 135 -3.83 -9.84 -12.32
C TRP A 135 -3.72 -11.03 -11.40
N PRO A 136 -4.86 -11.51 -10.81
CA PRO A 136 -4.85 -12.72 -10.04
C PRO A 136 -4.52 -13.94 -10.92
N ALA A 137 -3.54 -14.72 -10.47
CA ALA A 137 -3.16 -15.99 -11.08
C ALA A 137 -3.89 -17.17 -10.44
N LEU A 138 -4.40 -17.00 -9.23
CA LEU A 138 -5.09 -18.01 -8.45
C LEU A 138 -6.49 -17.52 -8.04
N ARG A 139 -7.42 -18.45 -7.90
CA ARG A 139 -8.72 -18.14 -7.29
C ARG A 139 -8.54 -17.97 -5.79
N PRO A 140 -9.00 -16.87 -5.20
CA PRO A 140 -8.94 -16.68 -3.76
C PRO A 140 -9.93 -17.62 -3.05
N SER A 141 -9.65 -17.92 -1.79
CA SER A 141 -10.60 -18.52 -0.89
C SER A 141 -11.83 -17.62 -0.71
N ARG A 142 -12.99 -18.21 -0.42
CA ARG A 142 -14.24 -17.43 -0.21
C ARG A 142 -14.19 -16.48 1.00
N HIS A 143 -13.27 -16.69 1.92
CA HIS A 143 -13.20 -15.96 3.18
C HIS A 143 -12.11 -14.89 3.20
N VAL A 144 -11.34 -14.73 2.12
CA VAL A 144 -10.29 -13.73 2.02
C VAL A 144 -10.70 -12.62 1.05
N ARG A 145 -10.23 -11.40 1.33
CA ARG A 145 -10.49 -10.21 0.48
C ARG A 145 -9.20 -9.48 0.19
N PRO A 146 -9.06 -8.81 -0.96
CA PRO A 146 -7.89 -7.98 -1.20
C PRO A 146 -7.87 -6.81 -0.21
N GLU A 147 -6.69 -6.40 0.21
CA GLU A 147 -6.51 -5.33 1.20
C GLU A 147 -7.16 -4.01 0.76
N TRP A 148 -7.16 -3.72 -0.55
CA TRP A 148 -7.82 -2.51 -1.07
C TRP A 148 -9.33 -2.53 -0.86
N GLN A 149 -9.98 -3.71 -0.88
CA GLN A 149 -11.39 -3.85 -0.59
C GLN A 149 -11.65 -3.64 0.91
N ILE A 150 -10.86 -4.29 1.78
CA ILE A 150 -10.97 -4.15 3.23
C ILE A 150 -10.80 -2.67 3.63
N LEU A 151 -9.76 -2.02 3.13
CA LEU A 151 -9.51 -0.60 3.42
C LEU A 151 -10.62 0.32 2.88
N SER A 152 -11.19 0.01 1.72
CA SER A 152 -12.30 0.77 1.17
C SER A 152 -13.57 0.63 2.03
N GLU A 153 -13.88 -0.58 2.49
CA GLU A 153 -15.01 -0.82 3.38
C GLU A 153 -14.83 -0.09 4.71
N LEU A 154 -13.65 -0.16 5.32
CA LEU A 154 -13.32 0.57 6.55
C LEU A 154 -13.44 2.10 6.38
N LEU A 155 -12.96 2.62 5.26
CA LEU A 155 -13.09 4.05 4.94
C LEU A 155 -14.57 4.48 4.84
N HIS A 156 -15.40 3.73 4.11
CA HIS A 156 -16.80 4.03 3.97
C HIS A 156 -17.55 3.95 5.32
N MET A 157 -17.25 2.95 6.14
CA MET A 157 -17.83 2.84 7.49
C MET A 157 -17.43 4.02 8.37
N GLY A 158 -16.15 4.40 8.36
CA GLY A 158 -15.66 5.50 9.19
C GLY A 158 -16.14 6.87 8.75
N THR A 159 -16.41 7.07 7.46
CA THR A 159 -16.96 8.33 6.93
C THR A 159 -18.50 8.36 6.90
N ALA A 160 -19.16 7.31 7.39
CA ALA A 160 -20.61 7.13 7.32
C ALA A 160 -21.19 7.29 5.89
N THR A 161 -20.37 7.00 4.88
CA THR A 161 -20.78 7.07 3.47
C THR A 161 -21.46 5.76 3.08
N PRO A 162 -22.70 5.77 2.56
CA PRO A 162 -23.39 4.54 2.19
C PRO A 162 -22.62 3.76 1.12
N VAL A 163 -22.32 2.50 1.37
CA VAL A 163 -21.74 1.59 0.38
C VAL A 163 -22.89 1.01 -0.44
N GLN A 164 -23.12 1.53 -1.63
CA GLN A 164 -24.14 0.97 -2.53
C GLN A 164 -23.68 -0.35 -3.17
N GLN A 165 -22.40 -0.47 -3.45
CA GLN A 165 -21.76 -1.68 -3.97
C GLN A 165 -20.29 -1.70 -3.55
N THR A 166 -19.75 -2.90 -3.33
CA THR A 166 -18.29 -3.07 -3.12
C THR A 166 -17.53 -2.56 -4.35
N PRO A 167 -16.64 -1.56 -4.21
CA PRO A 167 -15.94 -1.00 -5.35
C PRO A 167 -15.04 -2.04 -6.01
N GLN A 168 -14.89 -1.97 -7.32
CA GLN A 168 -13.89 -2.73 -8.06
C GLN A 168 -12.53 -2.03 -8.01
N PHE A 169 -11.46 -2.76 -8.23
CA PHE A 169 -10.10 -2.18 -8.25
C PHE A 169 -9.97 -1.04 -9.27
N SER A 170 -10.57 -1.18 -10.46
CA SER A 170 -10.59 -0.12 -11.48
C SER A 170 -11.21 1.18 -11.00
N GLN A 171 -12.26 1.13 -10.19
CA GLN A 171 -12.90 2.31 -9.60
C GLN A 171 -11.99 2.97 -8.56
N ILE A 172 -11.34 2.17 -7.72
CA ILE A 172 -10.36 2.68 -6.73
C ILE A 172 -9.15 3.30 -7.45
N PHE A 173 -8.67 2.65 -8.50
CA PHE A 173 -7.59 3.16 -9.32
C PHE A 173 -7.97 4.50 -9.97
N GLN A 174 -9.15 4.58 -10.59
CA GLN A 174 -9.66 5.83 -11.19
C GLN A 174 -9.81 6.93 -10.14
N GLN A 175 -10.32 6.60 -8.95
CA GLN A 175 -10.43 7.56 -7.85
C GLN A 175 -9.04 8.09 -7.43
N MET A 176 -8.05 7.21 -7.32
CA MET A 176 -6.67 7.59 -7.00
C MET A 176 -6.10 8.54 -8.06
N THR A 177 -6.21 8.20 -9.33
CA THR A 177 -5.66 9.02 -10.41
C THR A 177 -6.40 10.34 -10.58
N SER A 178 -7.68 10.41 -10.24
CA SER A 178 -8.46 11.66 -10.25
C SER A 178 -8.10 12.58 -9.09
N ILE A 179 -7.95 12.05 -7.87
CA ILE A 179 -7.55 12.84 -6.69
C ILE A 179 -6.11 13.32 -6.84
N GLU A 180 -5.23 12.45 -7.27
CA GLU A 180 -3.81 12.74 -7.49
C GLU A 180 -3.53 13.11 -8.96
N HIS A 181 -4.44 13.86 -9.61
CA HIS A 181 -4.37 14.15 -11.05
C HIS A 181 -3.06 14.82 -11.49
N LYS A 182 -2.45 15.62 -10.62
CA LYS A 182 -1.13 16.24 -10.87
C LYS A 182 0.00 15.22 -11.02
N LEU A 183 -0.15 14.06 -10.39
CA LEU A 183 0.83 12.97 -10.47
C LEU A 183 0.51 12.00 -11.59
N PHE A 184 -0.77 11.71 -11.80
CA PHE A 184 -1.23 10.56 -12.59
C PHE A 184 -2.17 10.91 -13.76
N GLY A 185 -2.52 12.19 -13.96
CA GLY A 185 -3.22 12.68 -15.15
C GLY A 185 -4.58 12.03 -15.44
N ASN A 186 -5.37 11.66 -14.42
CA ASN A 186 -6.67 10.96 -14.59
C ASN A 186 -6.58 9.64 -15.40
N LEU A 187 -5.48 8.93 -15.28
CA LEU A 187 -5.25 7.69 -16.00
C LEU A 187 -6.31 6.62 -15.67
N ALA A 188 -6.93 6.05 -16.68
CA ALA A 188 -7.77 4.85 -16.54
C ALA A 188 -6.90 3.59 -16.46
N LEU A 189 -7.31 2.62 -15.66
CA LEU A 189 -6.55 1.38 -15.42
C LEU A 189 -6.24 0.60 -16.71
N GLU A 190 -7.17 0.59 -17.65
CA GLU A 190 -7.07 -0.11 -18.93
C GLU A 190 -5.95 0.44 -19.82
N LYS A 191 -5.61 1.71 -19.64
CA LYS A 191 -4.52 2.34 -20.41
C LYS A 191 -3.13 1.87 -20.00
N LEU A 192 -2.98 1.26 -18.81
CA LEU A 192 -1.71 0.62 -18.46
C LEU A 192 -1.37 -0.56 -19.38
N GLY A 193 -2.39 -1.20 -19.98
CA GLY A 193 -2.19 -2.36 -20.84
C GLY A 193 -1.49 -3.52 -20.11
N GLU A 194 -0.96 -4.46 -20.89
CA GLU A 194 -0.21 -5.61 -20.35
C GLU A 194 1.24 -5.25 -20.02
N SER A 195 1.83 -4.32 -20.76
CA SER A 195 3.24 -3.93 -20.60
C SER A 195 3.45 -2.87 -19.51
N GLY A 196 2.39 -2.17 -19.10
CA GLY A 196 2.50 -0.98 -18.28
C GLY A 196 2.95 0.25 -19.07
N MET A 197 3.24 1.35 -18.36
CA MET A 197 3.69 2.57 -18.99
C MET A 197 4.65 3.38 -18.09
N PRO A 198 5.62 4.11 -18.68
CA PRO A 198 6.46 5.03 -17.92
C PRO A 198 5.64 6.18 -17.32
N LEU A 199 5.93 6.54 -16.08
CA LEU A 199 5.26 7.67 -15.41
C LEU A 199 5.51 9.01 -16.13
N ALA A 200 6.66 9.15 -16.80
CA ALA A 200 7.00 10.32 -17.59
C ALA A 200 5.99 10.60 -18.72
N ASP A 201 5.45 9.54 -19.32
CA ASP A 201 4.47 9.67 -20.43
C ASP A 201 3.12 10.21 -19.92
N LEU A 202 2.79 9.96 -18.65
CA LEU A 202 1.58 10.48 -18.02
C LEU A 202 1.67 11.98 -17.74
N ARG A 203 2.85 12.46 -17.36
CA ARG A 203 3.11 13.87 -17.05
C ARG A 203 3.10 14.77 -18.29
N GLN A 204 3.23 14.19 -19.48
CA GLN A 204 3.22 14.88 -20.76
C GLN A 204 1.83 14.97 -21.42
N GLN A 205 0.82 14.27 -20.89
CA GLN A 205 -0.54 14.37 -21.41
C GLN A 205 -1.15 15.72 -20.95
N PRO A 206 -1.50 16.63 -21.90
CA PRO A 206 -2.15 17.88 -21.53
C PRO A 206 -3.49 17.58 -20.86
N ASP A 207 -3.84 18.37 -19.84
CA ASP A 207 -5.13 18.33 -19.15
C ASP A 207 -6.28 18.43 -20.17
N THR A 208 -6.82 17.29 -20.59
CA THR A 208 -7.91 17.22 -21.57
C THR A 208 -9.24 17.68 -20.97
N LEU A 209 -9.28 17.97 -19.66
CA LEU A 209 -10.47 18.44 -18.95
C LEU A 209 -10.66 19.98 -18.94
N ALA A 210 -9.66 20.74 -19.40
CA ALA A 210 -9.77 22.21 -19.44
C ALA A 210 -10.56 22.76 -20.66
N ARG A 211 -11.15 21.89 -21.50
CA ARG A 211 -11.84 22.30 -22.75
C ARG A 211 -13.34 22.07 -22.79
N THR A 212 -13.99 21.77 -21.67
CA THR A 212 -15.46 21.70 -21.59
C THR A 212 -15.95 22.46 -20.35
N ALA A 213 -15.79 23.77 -20.39
CA ALA A 213 -16.50 24.74 -19.56
C ALA A 213 -17.03 25.83 -20.47
#